data_f051685daa07e8ccc2b9fa5126d1548e
#
_entry.id   f051685daa07e8ccc2b9fa5126d1548e
#
_cell.length_a   1.000
_cell.length_b   1.000
_cell.length_c   1.000
_cell.angle_alpha   90.00
_cell.angle_beta   90.00
_cell.angle_gamma   90.00
#
_symmetry.space_group_name_H-M   'P 1'
#
loop_
_entity.id
_entity.type
_entity.pdbx_description
1 polymer ?
#
loop_
_entity_poly.entity_id
_entity_poly.type
_entity_poly.pdbx_seq_one_letter_code
_entity_poly.pdbx_strand_id
1 'polypeptide(L)'
;NTRTEPSSPMEEPGSKLIRSYGKPCGTTWDQWIPYNNDYPIDWVALAEGNNPICSKDHHPAGCAVVAIAQILAALEPNGMVCNGININWKYLKEKKVVNGGPFGTIDPSDKIEMVSALFKDIYDETNSYPQWGKGTTDEWPPQEVNCVLQTGTTSSNVFKYFSSNSGVTAINANLSGMSKWDPEIIRKSLQYSFPVFVGGSNHAFVLDEFLYCVKKLSTYELIKTYDVYFHANFGWGEGTGNGYYLVKDTQNGTITFHTGNGDFKDSDLQIIPYIGNKTL
;
A
#
# COMPACT_ATOMS: atom_id res chain seq x y z
N ASN A 1 24.80 8.94 9.49
CA ASN A 1 23.54 8.17 9.42
C ASN A 1 22.37 9.12 9.60
N THR A 2 22.05 9.86 8.57
CA THR A 2 20.85 10.71 8.55
C THR A 2 19.68 9.87 8.07
N ARG A 3 18.83 9.45 9.00
CA ARG A 3 17.49 8.97 8.71
C ARG A 3 16.76 10.05 7.92
N THR A 4 16.41 9.78 6.68
CA THR A 4 15.40 10.54 5.97
C THR A 4 14.05 9.89 6.28
N GLU A 5 13.43 10.30 7.37
CA GLU A 5 12.00 10.09 7.57
C GLU A 5 11.24 10.82 6.46
N PRO A 6 9.98 10.40 6.11
CA PRO A 6 9.19 11.13 5.13
C PRO A 6 9.08 12.59 5.59
N SER A 7 9.80 13.47 4.91
CA SER A 7 9.76 14.88 5.22
C SER A 7 8.50 15.48 4.63
N SER A 8 7.67 16.11 5.44
CA SER A 8 6.67 17.03 4.91
C SER A 8 7.40 18.08 4.08
N PRO A 9 7.05 18.27 2.78
CA PRO A 9 7.71 19.28 1.95
C PRO A 9 7.60 20.71 2.52
N MET A 10 6.69 20.91 3.47
CA MET A 10 6.49 22.19 4.16
C MET A 10 7.45 22.41 5.33
N GLU A 11 8.17 21.40 5.77
CA GLU A 11 9.12 21.47 6.88
C GLU A 11 10.56 21.77 6.42
N GLU A 12 10.87 21.62 5.13
CA GLU A 12 12.17 22.05 4.61
C GLU A 12 12.24 23.59 4.52
N PRO A 13 13.20 24.23 5.22
CA PRO A 13 13.35 25.68 5.17
C PRO A 13 13.52 26.18 3.74
N GLY A 14 12.56 26.97 3.26
CA GLY A 14 12.60 27.60 1.95
C GLY A 14 11.87 26.89 0.83
N SER A 15 11.26 25.71 1.06
CA SER A 15 10.36 25.07 0.09
C SER A 15 8.97 25.67 0.16
N LYS A 16 8.35 25.89 -1.00
CA LYS A 16 6.97 26.35 -1.11
C LYS A 16 6.18 25.37 -1.97
N LEU A 17 5.13 24.79 -1.42
CA LEU A 17 4.16 24.01 -2.17
C LEU A 17 3.52 24.88 -3.27
N ILE A 18 3.57 24.43 -4.51
CA ILE A 18 2.93 25.11 -5.63
C ILE A 18 1.66 24.39 -6.01
N ARG A 19 1.69 23.06 -6.07
CA ARG A 19 0.57 22.26 -6.56
C ARG A 19 0.65 20.83 -6.06
N SER A 20 -0.52 20.26 -5.71
CA SER A 20 -0.71 18.85 -5.50
C SER A 20 -1.55 18.24 -6.63
N TYR A 21 -1.33 16.97 -6.89
CA TYR A 21 -2.07 16.17 -7.86
C TYR A 21 -2.27 14.76 -7.30
N GLY A 22 -3.35 14.15 -7.68
CA GLY A 22 -3.74 12.83 -7.22
C GLY A 22 -4.93 12.89 -6.29
N LYS A 23 -5.23 11.75 -5.69
CA LYS A 23 -6.29 11.58 -4.71
C LYS A 23 -5.79 10.60 -3.67
N PRO A 24 -5.44 11.04 -2.45
CA PRO A 24 -5.04 10.15 -1.38
C PRO A 24 -6.08 9.05 -1.15
N CYS A 25 -5.62 7.85 -0.87
CA CYS A 25 -6.49 6.69 -0.61
C CYS A 25 -7.47 6.96 0.54
N GLY A 26 -7.06 7.80 1.47
CA GLY A 26 -7.87 8.15 2.64
C GLY A 26 -7.92 7.05 3.69
N THR A 27 -7.15 5.99 3.50
CA THR A 27 -7.03 4.84 4.40
C THR A 27 -5.58 4.60 4.76
N THR A 28 -5.36 4.03 5.95
CA THR A 28 -4.06 3.56 6.42
C THR A 28 -4.20 2.13 6.94
N TRP A 29 -4.77 1.28 6.08
CA TRP A 29 -5.02 -0.12 6.38
C TRP A 29 -3.72 -0.92 6.47
N ASP A 30 -3.76 -2.02 7.21
CA ASP A 30 -2.60 -2.89 7.45
C ASP A 30 -2.91 -4.37 7.14
N GLN A 31 -2.07 -5.27 7.63
CA GLN A 31 -2.16 -6.69 7.32
C GLN A 31 -2.81 -7.54 8.42
N TRP A 32 -3.27 -6.91 9.50
CA TRP A 32 -3.72 -7.60 10.70
C TRP A 32 -5.23 -7.43 10.92
N ILE A 33 -5.72 -7.86 12.07
CA ILE A 33 -7.13 -7.73 12.47
C ILE A 33 -7.60 -6.26 12.37
N PRO A 34 -8.75 -5.99 11.69
CA PRO A 34 -9.73 -6.96 11.19
C PRO A 34 -9.55 -7.38 9.72
N TYR A 35 -8.52 -6.91 9.05
CA TYR A 35 -8.34 -7.09 7.60
C TYR A 35 -8.13 -8.54 7.19
N ASN A 36 -7.59 -9.37 8.08
CA ASN A 36 -7.31 -10.78 7.84
C ASN A 36 -8.27 -11.76 8.57
N ASN A 37 -9.39 -11.29 9.13
CA ASN A 37 -10.29 -12.15 9.91
C ASN A 37 -10.83 -13.36 9.15
N ASP A 38 -11.06 -13.24 7.85
CA ASP A 38 -11.60 -14.31 7.00
C ASP A 38 -10.49 -15.15 6.33
N TYR A 39 -9.23 -14.92 6.70
CA TYR A 39 -8.10 -15.67 6.16
C TYR A 39 -7.94 -17.02 6.88
N PRO A 40 -7.21 -17.97 6.25
CA PRO A 40 -6.90 -19.23 6.91
C PRO A 40 -6.22 -19.04 8.25
N ILE A 41 -6.55 -19.90 9.20
CA ILE A 41 -5.94 -19.90 10.55
C ILE A 41 -4.55 -20.50 10.43
N ASP A 42 -3.57 -19.84 11.05
CA ASP A 42 -2.28 -20.43 11.32
C ASP A 42 -2.35 -21.24 12.63
N TRP A 43 -2.64 -22.54 12.51
CA TRP A 43 -2.78 -23.43 13.64
C TRP A 43 -1.51 -23.53 14.50
N VAL A 44 -0.34 -23.30 13.92
CA VAL A 44 0.93 -23.30 14.67
C VAL A 44 1.00 -22.04 15.55
N ALA A 45 0.73 -20.88 14.96
CA ALA A 45 0.72 -19.63 15.71
C ALA A 45 -0.36 -19.63 16.80
N LEU A 46 -1.52 -20.22 16.54
CA LEU A 46 -2.61 -20.35 17.52
C LEU A 46 -2.25 -21.28 18.67
N ALA A 47 -1.55 -22.38 18.42
CA ALA A 47 -1.16 -23.36 19.43
C ALA A 47 -0.03 -22.84 20.34
N GLU A 48 0.90 -22.07 19.80
CA GLU A 48 2.10 -21.55 20.49
C GLU A 48 1.84 -20.27 21.31
N GLY A 49 0.71 -19.65 21.19
CA GLY A 49 0.21 -18.50 22.00
C GLY A 49 1.10 -17.29 22.05
N ASN A 50 1.18 -16.26 21.54
CA ASN A 50 2.05 -15.06 21.64
C ASN A 50 3.42 -15.15 20.99
N ASN A 51 3.50 -15.64 19.74
CA ASN A 51 4.74 -15.54 19.01
C ASN A 51 4.83 -14.16 18.28
N PRO A 52 5.82 -13.31 18.56
CA PRO A 52 5.92 -11.98 17.96
C PRO A 52 6.30 -12.00 16.48
N ILE A 53 6.75 -13.14 15.97
CA ILE A 53 7.26 -13.29 14.60
C ILE A 53 6.24 -13.97 13.69
N CYS A 54 5.44 -14.88 14.23
CA CYS A 54 4.38 -15.56 13.48
C CYS A 54 3.11 -14.71 13.39
N SER A 55 2.29 -14.98 12.38
CA SER A 55 0.94 -14.39 12.30
C SER A 55 0.15 -14.72 13.55
N LYS A 56 -0.63 -13.77 14.03
CA LYS A 56 -1.51 -13.97 15.18
C LYS A 56 -2.83 -14.53 14.68
N ASP A 57 -3.12 -15.78 14.95
CA ASP A 57 -4.37 -16.49 14.66
C ASP A 57 -4.65 -16.74 13.18
N HIS A 58 -4.61 -15.72 12.32
CA HIS A 58 -4.84 -15.81 10.88
C HIS A 58 -3.59 -15.43 10.09
N HIS A 59 -3.47 -15.92 8.86
CA HIS A 59 -2.43 -15.48 7.94
C HIS A 59 -2.48 -13.96 7.76
N PRO A 60 -1.34 -13.24 7.65
CA PRO A 60 -1.34 -11.82 7.37
C PRO A 60 -2.04 -11.53 6.04
N ALA A 61 -2.70 -10.37 5.90
CA ALA A 61 -3.40 -10.03 4.67
C ALA A 61 -2.49 -10.00 3.43
N GLY A 62 -1.22 -9.62 3.60
CA GLY A 62 -0.26 -9.50 2.52
C GLY A 62 -0.23 -8.09 1.91
N CYS A 63 0.97 -7.56 1.72
CA CYS A 63 1.18 -6.18 1.27
C CYS A 63 0.51 -5.87 -0.08
N ALA A 64 0.48 -6.81 -1.01
CA ALA A 64 -0.17 -6.64 -2.30
C ALA A 64 -1.69 -6.52 -2.17
N VAL A 65 -2.31 -7.32 -1.29
CA VAL A 65 -3.75 -7.24 -1.01
C VAL A 65 -4.09 -5.90 -0.37
N VAL A 66 -3.31 -5.45 0.62
CA VAL A 66 -3.48 -4.13 1.24
C VAL A 66 -3.38 -3.02 0.20
N ALA A 67 -2.37 -3.06 -0.66
CA ALA A 67 -2.18 -2.06 -1.71
C ALA A 67 -3.36 -2.01 -2.69
N ILE A 68 -3.86 -3.17 -3.12
CA ILE A 68 -5.05 -3.26 -3.97
C ILE A 68 -6.28 -2.70 -3.26
N ALA A 69 -6.52 -3.10 -2.01
CA ALA A 69 -7.66 -2.62 -1.22
C ALA A 69 -7.64 -1.09 -1.05
N GLN A 70 -6.47 -0.50 -0.84
CA GLN A 70 -6.32 0.95 -0.74
C GLN A 70 -6.56 1.66 -2.08
N ILE A 71 -6.15 1.08 -3.20
CA ILE A 71 -6.48 1.58 -4.54
C ILE A 71 -8.01 1.55 -4.77
N LEU A 72 -8.66 0.46 -4.40
CA LEU A 72 -10.13 0.37 -4.47
C LEU A 72 -10.80 1.43 -3.59
N ALA A 73 -10.29 1.64 -2.38
CA ALA A 73 -10.78 2.70 -1.49
C ALA A 73 -10.57 4.12 -2.06
N ALA A 74 -9.49 4.36 -2.84
CA ALA A 74 -9.31 5.62 -3.54
C ALA A 74 -10.33 5.82 -4.66
N LEU A 75 -10.63 4.77 -5.42
CA LEU A 75 -11.45 4.81 -6.61
C LEU A 75 -12.95 4.62 -6.33
N GLU A 76 -13.30 3.96 -5.24
CA GLU A 76 -14.67 3.72 -4.80
C GLU A 76 -15.58 3.12 -5.91
N PRO A 77 -15.22 1.97 -6.50
CA PRO A 77 -16.00 1.41 -7.60
C PRO A 77 -17.45 1.13 -7.18
N ASN A 78 -18.39 1.62 -7.99
CA ASN A 78 -19.82 1.48 -7.71
C ASN A 78 -20.28 0.02 -7.79
N GLY A 79 -21.16 -0.37 -6.85
CA GLY A 79 -21.81 -1.67 -6.88
C GLY A 79 -20.86 -2.85 -6.64
N MET A 80 -19.70 -2.60 -6.05
CA MET A 80 -18.75 -3.66 -5.72
C MET A 80 -19.32 -4.58 -4.65
N VAL A 81 -19.26 -5.89 -4.92
CA VAL A 81 -19.70 -6.96 -4.02
C VAL A 81 -18.51 -7.88 -3.78
N CYS A 82 -18.14 -8.09 -2.53
CA CYS A 82 -17.07 -8.98 -2.12
C CYS A 82 -17.64 -10.07 -1.20
N ASN A 83 -17.46 -11.33 -1.56
CA ASN A 83 -18.00 -12.48 -0.81
C ASN A 83 -19.51 -12.32 -0.44
N GLY A 84 -20.31 -11.76 -1.35
CA GLY A 84 -21.74 -11.54 -1.14
C GLY A 84 -22.11 -10.27 -0.34
N ILE A 85 -21.12 -9.50 0.10
CA ILE A 85 -21.31 -8.27 0.86
C ILE A 85 -21.13 -7.05 -0.06
N ASN A 86 -22.13 -6.16 -0.09
CA ASN A 86 -22.02 -4.90 -0.82
C ASN A 86 -21.06 -3.94 -0.11
N ILE A 87 -20.06 -3.44 -0.81
CA ILE A 87 -19.06 -2.53 -0.25
C ILE A 87 -19.61 -1.10 -0.20
N ASN A 88 -19.73 -0.58 1.00
CA ASN A 88 -20.08 0.81 1.25
C ASN A 88 -18.81 1.62 1.55
N TRP A 89 -18.23 2.20 0.52
CA TRP A 89 -16.97 2.95 0.63
C TRP A 89 -17.04 4.11 1.60
N LYS A 90 -18.14 4.85 1.61
CA LYS A 90 -18.33 5.96 2.55
C LYS A 90 -18.27 5.48 3.99
N TYR A 91 -18.91 4.36 4.29
CA TYR A 91 -18.94 3.77 5.63
C TYR A 91 -17.55 3.22 6.04
N LEU A 92 -16.86 2.50 5.15
CA LEU A 92 -15.53 1.98 5.42
C LEU A 92 -14.50 3.10 5.67
N LYS A 93 -14.66 4.23 5.01
CA LYS A 93 -13.71 5.36 5.02
C LYS A 93 -14.07 6.48 6.00
N GLU A 94 -15.07 6.31 6.87
CA GLU A 94 -15.38 7.27 7.92
C GLU A 94 -14.17 7.55 8.83
N LYS A 95 -13.31 6.55 8.99
CA LYS A 95 -12.01 6.64 9.64
C LYS A 95 -10.94 6.09 8.69
N LYS A 96 -9.70 6.48 8.92
CA LYS A 96 -8.56 5.97 8.14
C LYS A 96 -8.30 4.48 8.33
N VAL A 97 -8.66 3.95 9.49
CA VAL A 97 -8.54 2.54 9.88
C VAL A 97 -9.88 1.97 10.30
N VAL A 98 -10.05 0.66 10.14
CA VAL A 98 -11.13 -0.12 10.77
C VAL A 98 -10.50 -0.87 11.94
N ASN A 99 -11.06 -0.71 13.13
CA ASN A 99 -10.54 -1.32 14.34
C ASN A 99 -11.38 -2.54 14.75
N GLY A 100 -10.80 -3.72 14.64
CA GLY A 100 -11.39 -4.98 15.13
C GLY A 100 -10.63 -5.59 16.32
N GLY A 101 -9.54 -4.94 16.71
CA GLY A 101 -8.64 -5.45 17.76
C GLY A 101 -8.97 -4.97 19.17
N PRO A 102 -8.23 -5.45 20.16
CA PRO A 102 -8.47 -5.17 21.59
C PRO A 102 -8.05 -3.75 22.01
N PHE A 103 -7.37 -3.01 21.15
CA PHE A 103 -6.88 -1.67 21.47
C PHE A 103 -7.77 -0.60 20.83
N GLY A 104 -8.31 0.29 21.66
CA GLY A 104 -9.21 1.37 21.24
C GLY A 104 -10.67 0.95 21.16
N THR A 105 -11.49 1.81 20.53
CA THR A 105 -12.91 1.53 20.32
C THR A 105 -13.07 0.61 19.11
N ILE A 106 -13.61 -0.59 19.32
CA ILE A 106 -13.92 -1.54 18.27
C ILE A 106 -15.00 -0.96 17.35
N ASP A 107 -14.81 -1.03 16.04
CA ASP A 107 -15.82 -0.61 15.06
C ASP A 107 -16.99 -1.61 15.03
N PRO A 108 -18.18 -1.23 14.51
CA PRO A 108 -19.33 -2.11 14.37
C PRO A 108 -19.02 -3.40 13.61
N SER A 109 -19.65 -4.51 14.00
CA SER A 109 -19.39 -5.83 13.42
C SER A 109 -19.63 -5.90 11.91
N ASP A 110 -20.65 -5.21 11.39
CA ASP A 110 -20.94 -5.14 9.97
C ASP A 110 -19.85 -4.40 9.18
N LYS A 111 -19.18 -3.42 9.79
CA LYS A 111 -18.04 -2.71 9.17
C LYS A 111 -16.80 -3.61 9.14
N ILE A 112 -16.56 -4.34 10.24
CA ILE A 112 -15.48 -5.33 10.34
C ILE A 112 -15.69 -6.42 9.30
N GLU A 113 -16.88 -6.99 9.23
CA GLU A 113 -17.23 -8.02 8.25
C GLU A 113 -17.06 -7.52 6.79
N MET A 114 -17.47 -6.28 6.52
CA MET A 114 -17.32 -5.68 5.19
C MET A 114 -15.85 -5.53 4.79
N VAL A 115 -14.97 -5.06 5.66
CA VAL A 115 -13.55 -4.92 5.34
C VAL A 115 -12.86 -6.27 5.24
N SER A 116 -13.20 -7.23 6.10
CA SER A 116 -12.68 -8.61 6.01
C SER A 116 -13.06 -9.27 4.68
N ALA A 117 -14.32 -9.14 4.27
CA ALA A 117 -14.82 -9.67 3.01
C ALA A 117 -14.11 -9.04 1.79
N LEU A 118 -13.85 -7.73 1.82
CA LEU A 118 -13.08 -7.03 0.79
C LEU A 118 -11.68 -7.62 0.67
N PHE A 119 -10.97 -7.77 1.77
CA PHE A 119 -9.61 -8.29 1.77
C PHE A 119 -9.56 -9.76 1.35
N LYS A 120 -10.51 -10.58 1.82
CA LYS A 120 -10.60 -11.99 1.46
C LYS A 120 -10.88 -12.19 -0.03
N ASP A 121 -11.77 -11.40 -0.60
CA ASP A 121 -12.07 -11.41 -2.03
C ASP A 121 -10.81 -11.10 -2.87
N ILE A 122 -10.06 -10.07 -2.51
CA ILE A 122 -8.80 -9.72 -3.18
C ILE A 122 -7.77 -10.87 -3.02
N TYR A 123 -7.67 -11.45 -1.82
CA TYR A 123 -6.76 -12.57 -1.55
C TYR A 123 -7.05 -13.76 -2.49
N ASP A 124 -8.31 -14.11 -2.64
CA ASP A 124 -8.72 -15.23 -3.48
C ASP A 124 -8.51 -14.93 -4.97
N GLU A 125 -8.95 -13.76 -5.43
CA GLU A 125 -8.82 -13.33 -6.83
C GLU A 125 -7.36 -13.16 -7.29
N THR A 126 -6.47 -12.81 -6.37
CA THR A 126 -5.03 -12.71 -6.65
C THR A 126 -4.28 -14.03 -6.46
N ASN A 127 -4.99 -15.13 -6.15
CA ASN A 127 -4.38 -16.41 -5.80
C ASN A 127 -3.22 -16.22 -4.80
N SER A 128 -3.48 -15.46 -3.78
CA SER A 128 -2.50 -15.21 -2.72
C SER A 128 -2.26 -16.48 -1.90
N TYR A 129 -1.05 -16.64 -1.38
CA TYR A 129 -0.63 -17.84 -0.69
C TYR A 129 0.25 -17.54 0.53
N PRO A 130 0.19 -18.38 1.57
CA PRO A 130 1.03 -18.22 2.75
C PRO A 130 2.50 -18.51 2.42
N GLN A 131 3.40 -17.68 2.93
CA GLN A 131 4.84 -17.90 2.89
C GLN A 131 5.31 -18.32 4.27
N TRP A 132 5.69 -19.58 4.37
CA TRP A 132 6.17 -20.20 5.60
C TRP A 132 7.63 -19.83 5.86
N GLY A 133 7.96 -19.70 7.13
CA GLY A 133 9.33 -19.45 7.57
C GLY A 133 9.51 -19.80 9.03
N LYS A 134 10.70 -19.57 9.52
CA LYS A 134 11.08 -19.89 10.89
C LYS A 134 10.85 -18.68 11.79
N GLY A 135 9.97 -18.88 12.75
CA GLY A 135 9.75 -17.99 13.89
C GLY A 135 10.40 -18.55 15.14
N THR A 136 10.34 -17.80 16.23
CA THR A 136 10.79 -18.24 17.56
C THR A 136 9.67 -18.04 18.57
N THR A 137 9.51 -18.97 19.52
CA THR A 137 8.57 -18.81 20.62
C THR A 137 9.03 -17.75 21.61
N ASP A 138 8.09 -17.17 22.36
CA ASP A 138 8.40 -16.25 23.47
C ASP A 138 8.84 -16.97 24.74
N GLU A 139 8.82 -18.30 24.73
CA GLU A 139 9.26 -19.11 25.85
C GLU A 139 10.77 -19.06 26.05
N TRP A 140 11.21 -19.24 27.27
CA TRP A 140 12.65 -19.35 27.58
C TRP A 140 13.04 -20.80 27.93
N PRO A 141 13.97 -21.45 27.22
CA PRO A 141 14.70 -20.93 26.04
C PRO A 141 13.80 -20.85 24.79
N PRO A 142 13.97 -19.84 23.91
CA PRO A 142 13.21 -19.70 22.69
C PRO A 142 13.34 -20.94 21.81
N GLN A 143 12.23 -21.46 21.31
CA GLN A 143 12.22 -22.60 20.38
C GLN A 143 11.90 -22.12 18.97
N GLU A 144 12.53 -22.74 17.98
CA GLU A 144 12.28 -22.45 16.58
C GLU A 144 10.98 -23.16 16.14
N VAL A 145 10.05 -22.41 15.57
CA VAL A 145 8.78 -22.91 15.01
C VAL A 145 8.65 -22.52 13.57
N ASN A 146 8.00 -23.36 12.78
CA ASN A 146 7.69 -23.07 11.39
C ASN A 146 6.27 -22.54 11.30
N CYS A 147 6.11 -21.29 10.90
CA CYS A 147 4.82 -20.59 10.86
C CYS A 147 4.69 -19.71 9.62
N VAL A 148 3.51 -19.15 9.38
CA VAL A 148 3.28 -18.22 8.29
C VAL A 148 3.82 -16.84 8.69
N LEU A 149 4.86 -16.38 7.98
CA LEU A 149 5.47 -15.07 8.23
C LEU A 149 4.79 -13.95 7.42
N GLN A 150 4.32 -14.26 6.21
CA GLN A 150 3.69 -13.30 5.32
C GLN A 150 2.81 -14.00 4.29
N THR A 151 1.99 -13.23 3.60
CA THR A 151 1.21 -13.67 2.44
C THR A 151 1.77 -13.02 1.19
N GLY A 152 2.03 -13.82 0.18
CA GLY A 152 2.54 -13.39 -1.11
C GLY A 152 1.56 -13.60 -2.25
N THR A 153 1.80 -12.90 -3.35
CA THR A 153 1.18 -13.16 -4.65
C THR A 153 2.17 -12.81 -5.76
N THR A 154 1.87 -13.18 -6.99
CA THR A 154 2.73 -12.86 -8.14
C THR A 154 2.33 -11.54 -8.79
N SER A 155 3.30 -10.86 -9.42
CA SER A 155 3.03 -9.65 -10.22
C SER A 155 2.01 -9.92 -11.33
N SER A 156 2.01 -11.10 -11.91
CA SER A 156 1.04 -11.53 -12.93
C SER A 156 -0.39 -11.60 -12.38
N ASN A 157 -0.57 -12.12 -11.17
CA ASN A 157 -1.88 -12.20 -10.53
C ASN A 157 -2.43 -10.82 -10.18
N VAL A 158 -1.57 -9.93 -9.66
CA VAL A 158 -1.95 -8.54 -9.40
C VAL A 158 -2.36 -7.83 -10.69
N PHE A 159 -1.57 -7.98 -11.75
CA PHE A 159 -1.91 -7.40 -13.05
C PHE A 159 -3.23 -7.95 -13.61
N LYS A 160 -3.45 -9.26 -13.51
CA LYS A 160 -4.70 -9.92 -13.90
C LYS A 160 -5.89 -9.38 -13.10
N TYR A 161 -5.73 -9.15 -11.81
CA TYR A 161 -6.77 -8.57 -10.97
C TYR A 161 -7.26 -7.24 -11.54
N PHE A 162 -6.35 -6.32 -11.86
CA PHE A 162 -6.69 -5.02 -12.45
C PHE A 162 -7.15 -5.10 -13.92
N SER A 163 -6.91 -6.17 -14.62
CA SER A 163 -7.34 -6.32 -16.02
C SER A 163 -8.67 -7.04 -16.19
N SER A 164 -9.13 -7.81 -15.21
CA SER A 164 -10.23 -8.73 -15.44
C SER A 164 -11.56 -8.40 -14.75
N ASN A 165 -11.65 -8.13 -13.44
CA ASN A 165 -12.97 -8.21 -12.80
C ASN A 165 -13.31 -7.26 -11.66
N SER A 166 -12.42 -6.48 -11.14
CA SER A 166 -12.58 -5.81 -9.85
C SER A 166 -13.39 -4.50 -9.86
N GLY A 167 -14.13 -4.18 -10.91
CA GLY A 167 -14.77 -2.85 -11.05
C GLY A 167 -13.79 -1.72 -11.38
N VAL A 168 -12.50 -1.99 -11.28
CA VAL A 168 -11.41 -1.11 -11.71
C VAL A 168 -10.61 -1.78 -12.83
N THR A 169 -9.88 -0.99 -13.59
CA THR A 169 -9.00 -1.51 -14.64
C THR A 169 -7.79 -0.60 -14.81
N ALA A 170 -6.66 -1.17 -15.19
CA ALA A 170 -5.56 -0.40 -15.74
C ALA A 170 -5.99 0.12 -17.13
N ILE A 171 -6.27 1.42 -17.22
CA ILE A 171 -6.89 2.05 -18.40
C ILE A 171 -5.97 1.98 -19.63
N ASN A 172 -4.67 1.83 -19.43
CA ASN A 172 -3.73 1.69 -20.53
C ASN A 172 -3.72 0.23 -21.03
N ALA A 173 -4.59 -0.06 -21.99
CA ALA A 173 -4.81 -1.40 -22.58
C ALA A 173 -3.56 -2.04 -23.25
N ASN A 174 -2.46 -1.30 -23.39
CA ASN A 174 -1.22 -1.80 -24.00
C ASN A 174 -0.25 -2.42 -22.97
N LEU A 175 -0.63 -2.45 -21.68
CA LEU A 175 0.18 -3.12 -20.67
C LEU A 175 -0.08 -4.63 -20.70
N SER A 176 0.95 -5.39 -21.02
CA SER A 176 0.93 -6.86 -20.94
C SER A 176 1.39 -7.38 -19.57
N GLY A 177 1.63 -6.51 -18.63
CA GLY A 177 2.14 -6.80 -17.29
C GLY A 177 2.54 -5.54 -16.53
N MET A 178 3.24 -5.69 -15.42
CA MET A 178 3.82 -4.57 -14.70
C MET A 178 4.94 -3.93 -15.52
N SER A 179 4.99 -2.60 -15.52
CA SER A 179 6.05 -1.80 -16.15
C SER A 179 7.21 -1.59 -15.19
N LYS A 180 8.39 -1.30 -15.72
CA LYS A 180 9.50 -0.80 -14.90
C LYS A 180 9.13 0.54 -14.27
N TRP A 181 9.79 0.87 -13.16
CA TRP A 181 9.71 2.17 -12.53
C TRP A 181 9.96 3.30 -13.54
N ASP A 182 9.03 4.26 -13.60
CA ASP A 182 9.13 5.44 -14.45
C ASP A 182 8.40 6.61 -13.78
N PRO A 183 9.14 7.59 -13.22
CA PRO A 183 8.56 8.75 -12.53
C PRO A 183 7.65 9.60 -13.41
N GLU A 184 7.92 9.68 -14.74
CA GLU A 184 7.08 10.44 -15.66
C GLU A 184 5.73 9.77 -15.85
N ILE A 185 5.71 8.45 -16.01
CA ILE A 185 4.47 7.68 -16.12
C ILE A 185 3.68 7.79 -14.81
N ILE A 186 4.35 7.68 -13.65
CA ILE A 186 3.72 7.83 -12.34
C ILE A 186 3.08 9.22 -12.22
N ARG A 187 3.82 10.30 -12.53
CA ARG A 187 3.29 11.67 -12.48
C ARG A 187 2.07 11.85 -13.36
N LYS A 188 2.11 11.35 -14.58
CA LYS A 188 0.95 11.41 -15.50
C LYS A 188 -0.26 10.64 -14.96
N SER A 189 -0.05 9.46 -14.41
CA SER A 189 -1.12 8.69 -13.77
C SER A 189 -1.78 9.48 -12.64
N LEU A 190 -0.98 9.97 -11.71
CA LEU A 190 -1.45 10.73 -10.55
C LEU A 190 -2.09 12.09 -10.95
N GLN A 191 -1.60 12.72 -12.02
CA GLN A 191 -2.18 13.96 -12.54
C GLN A 191 -3.64 13.80 -12.97
N TYR A 192 -4.01 12.62 -13.42
CA TYR A 192 -5.39 12.24 -13.73
C TYR A 192 -6.12 11.60 -12.55
N SER A 193 -5.58 11.69 -11.35
CA SER A 193 -6.12 11.07 -10.13
C SER A 193 -6.24 9.54 -10.19
N PHE A 194 -5.37 8.91 -10.96
CA PHE A 194 -5.24 7.46 -11.02
C PHE A 194 -4.11 7.01 -10.10
N PRO A 195 -4.41 6.26 -9.01
CA PRO A 195 -3.38 5.71 -8.15
C PRO A 195 -2.49 4.72 -8.92
N VAL A 196 -1.29 4.52 -8.42
CA VAL A 196 -0.30 3.62 -9.00
C VAL A 196 0.02 2.51 -8.00
N PHE A 197 -0.17 1.27 -8.43
CA PHE A 197 0.34 0.12 -7.68
C PHE A 197 1.85 0.02 -7.91
N VAL A 198 2.61 -0.16 -6.84
CA VAL A 198 4.05 -0.39 -6.88
C VAL A 198 4.36 -1.72 -6.22
N GLY A 199 5.19 -2.53 -6.85
CA GLY A 199 5.68 -3.81 -6.32
C GLY A 199 7.16 -3.99 -6.57
N GLY A 200 7.86 -4.63 -5.64
CA GLY A 200 9.28 -4.92 -5.73
C GLY A 200 9.96 -4.87 -4.35
N SER A 201 11.22 -5.27 -4.29
CA SER A 201 11.96 -5.33 -3.01
C SER A 201 11.21 -6.09 -1.90
N ASN A 202 10.49 -7.14 -2.26
CA ASN A 202 9.65 -7.95 -1.37
C ASN A 202 8.47 -7.21 -0.71
N HIS A 203 8.06 -6.07 -1.25
CA HIS A 203 6.92 -5.32 -0.75
C HIS A 203 6.06 -4.76 -1.88
N ALA A 204 4.79 -4.47 -1.58
CA ALA A 204 3.88 -3.76 -2.48
C ALA A 204 3.22 -2.60 -1.72
N PHE A 205 3.04 -1.47 -2.42
CA PHE A 205 2.47 -0.25 -1.86
C PHE A 205 1.80 0.61 -2.93
N VAL A 206 1.22 1.73 -2.53
CA VAL A 206 0.48 2.62 -3.42
C VAL A 206 1.17 3.98 -3.46
N LEU A 207 1.25 4.55 -4.67
CA LEU A 207 1.44 6.00 -4.84
C LEU A 207 0.11 6.60 -5.26
N ASP A 208 -0.36 7.58 -4.50
CA ASP A 208 -1.71 8.15 -4.67
C ASP A 208 -1.74 9.67 -4.84
N GLU A 209 -0.64 10.35 -4.55
CA GLU A 209 -0.50 11.79 -4.74
C GLU A 209 0.93 12.18 -5.07
N PHE A 210 1.13 13.34 -5.71
CA PHE A 210 2.43 13.99 -5.78
C PHE A 210 2.34 15.50 -5.63
N LEU A 211 3.43 16.07 -5.13
CA LEU A 211 3.56 17.50 -4.87
C LEU A 211 4.67 18.10 -5.72
N TYR A 212 4.40 19.28 -6.28
CA TYR A 212 5.42 20.17 -6.79
C TYR A 212 5.76 21.23 -5.75
N CYS A 213 7.04 21.30 -5.38
CA CYS A 213 7.55 22.32 -4.46
C CYS A 213 8.62 23.14 -5.16
N VAL A 214 8.54 24.47 -5.05
CA VAL A 214 9.64 25.35 -5.47
C VAL A 214 10.60 25.50 -4.32
N LYS A 215 11.85 25.16 -4.57
CA LYS A 215 12.94 25.52 -3.66
C LYS A 215 13.21 27.01 -3.78
N LYS A 216 13.25 27.75 -2.66
CA LYS A 216 13.55 29.18 -2.66
C LYS A 216 15.02 29.33 -3.07
N LEU A 217 15.23 29.78 -4.29
CA LEU A 217 16.55 30.09 -4.80
C LEU A 217 17.08 31.37 -4.13
N SER A 218 18.39 31.44 -3.98
CA SER A 218 19.06 32.68 -3.62
C SER A 218 18.66 33.79 -4.58
N THR A 219 18.68 35.04 -4.12
CA THR A 219 18.19 36.22 -4.83
C THR A 219 18.82 36.46 -6.23
N TYR A 220 19.74 35.62 -6.67
CA TYR A 220 20.51 35.77 -7.92
C TYR A 220 20.24 34.71 -8.99
N GLU A 221 19.44 33.70 -8.74
CA GLU A 221 19.19 32.63 -9.71
C GLU A 221 17.81 32.76 -10.36
N LEU A 222 17.80 32.97 -11.68
CA LEU A 222 16.59 33.05 -12.51
C LEU A 222 15.97 31.69 -12.81
N ILE A 223 16.62 30.58 -12.42
CA ILE A 223 16.17 29.23 -12.71
C ILE A 223 15.41 28.69 -11.48
N LYS A 224 14.10 28.50 -11.63
CA LYS A 224 13.28 27.79 -10.66
C LYS A 224 13.51 26.29 -10.78
N THR A 225 14.13 25.68 -9.77
CA THR A 225 14.14 24.21 -9.66
C THR A 225 12.91 23.75 -8.89
N TYR A 226 12.35 22.64 -9.32
CA TYR A 226 11.18 22.05 -8.69
C TYR A 226 11.58 20.72 -8.07
N ASP A 227 11.25 20.56 -6.79
CA ASP A 227 11.31 19.26 -6.15
C ASP A 227 9.95 18.55 -6.32
N VAL A 228 9.97 17.28 -6.66
CA VAL A 228 8.79 16.44 -6.78
C VAL A 228 8.79 15.45 -5.63
N TYR A 229 7.68 15.38 -4.91
CA TYR A 229 7.47 14.42 -3.83
C TYR A 229 6.32 13.50 -4.20
N PHE A 230 6.51 12.19 -4.09
CA PHE A 230 5.42 11.23 -4.18
C PHE A 230 4.93 10.86 -2.78
N HIS A 231 3.60 10.87 -2.60
CA HIS A 231 2.99 10.28 -1.43
C HIS A 231 2.91 8.77 -1.61
N ALA A 232 3.51 8.04 -0.66
CA ALA A 232 3.48 6.59 -0.61
C ALA A 232 2.65 6.12 0.59
N ASN A 233 1.79 5.14 0.35
CA ASN A 233 1.04 4.42 1.38
C ASN A 233 1.51 2.96 1.38
N PHE A 234 2.32 2.60 2.37
CA PHE A 234 2.98 1.29 2.45
C PHE A 234 2.09 0.16 2.99
N GLY A 235 0.90 0.47 3.49
CA GLY A 235 0.00 -0.56 4.04
C GLY A 235 0.51 -1.17 5.35
N TRP A 236 1.23 -0.40 6.15
CA TRP A 236 1.74 -0.81 7.47
C TRP A 236 0.96 -0.21 8.63
N GLY A 237 -0.23 0.32 8.36
CA GLY A 237 -1.04 0.98 9.37
C GLY A 237 -0.75 2.46 9.56
N GLU A 238 -1.35 3.03 10.59
CA GLU A 238 -1.23 4.46 10.87
C GLU A 238 0.15 4.80 11.47
N GLY A 239 0.74 5.89 10.97
CA GLY A 239 2.00 6.42 11.51
C GLY A 239 3.26 5.65 11.10
N THR A 240 3.17 4.68 10.19
CA THR A 240 4.30 3.84 9.81
C THR A 240 4.66 4.04 8.34
N GLY A 241 5.72 4.80 8.06
CA GLY A 241 6.32 4.96 6.73
C GLY A 241 5.48 5.71 5.70
N ASN A 242 4.17 5.89 5.90
CA ASN A 242 3.31 6.62 4.98
C ASN A 242 3.69 8.11 4.95
N GLY A 243 3.80 8.68 3.76
CA GLY A 243 4.16 10.10 3.63
C GLY A 243 4.75 10.47 2.27
N TYR A 244 5.29 11.69 2.21
CA TYR A 244 5.87 12.24 0.98
C TYR A 244 7.38 12.00 0.93
N TYR A 245 7.84 11.45 -0.19
CA TYR A 245 9.23 11.12 -0.45
C TYR A 245 9.74 11.93 -1.64
N LEU A 246 10.88 12.59 -1.45
CA LEU A 246 11.54 13.37 -2.50
C LEU A 246 12.03 12.44 -3.61
N VAL A 247 11.52 12.65 -4.80
CA VAL A 247 11.98 11.97 -6.02
C VAL A 247 13.07 12.83 -6.65
N LYS A 248 14.30 12.43 -6.47
CA LYS A 248 15.43 13.08 -7.13
C LYS A 248 15.54 12.56 -8.56
N ASP A 249 15.27 13.43 -9.52
CA ASP A 249 15.53 13.17 -10.93
C ASP A 249 17.03 13.32 -11.16
N THR A 250 17.81 12.32 -10.81
CA THR A 250 19.24 12.29 -11.07
C THR A 250 19.46 11.50 -12.34
N GLN A 251 20.10 12.09 -13.34
CA GLN A 251 20.43 11.46 -14.63
C GLN A 251 21.22 10.13 -14.49
N ASN A 252 21.66 9.76 -13.31
CA ASN A 252 22.43 8.57 -13.00
C ASN A 252 22.11 8.00 -11.59
N GLY A 253 21.00 8.33 -10.97
CA GLY A 253 20.75 7.93 -9.58
C GLY A 253 19.54 7.04 -9.43
N THR A 254 19.68 6.00 -8.65
CA THR A 254 18.59 5.21 -8.14
C THR A 254 17.73 6.07 -7.22
N ILE A 255 16.44 6.17 -7.51
CA ILE A 255 15.46 6.71 -6.56
C ILE A 255 15.31 5.67 -5.46
N THR A 256 15.38 6.13 -4.23
CA THR A 256 15.26 5.25 -3.06
C THR A 256 14.23 5.84 -2.12
N PHE A 257 13.24 5.03 -1.76
CA PHE A 257 12.39 5.33 -0.62
C PHE A 257 13.10 4.80 0.63
N HIS A 258 13.50 5.69 1.52
CA HIS A 258 14.07 5.33 2.81
C HIS A 258 12.97 5.31 3.85
N THR A 259 12.64 4.15 4.36
CA THR A 259 11.62 3.99 5.40
C THR A 259 12.23 3.37 6.65
N GLY A 260 11.54 3.47 7.77
CA GLY A 260 11.95 2.79 9.00
C GLY A 260 11.98 1.26 8.87
N ASN A 261 11.26 0.70 7.88
CA ASN A 261 11.10 -0.74 7.66
C ASN A 261 11.91 -1.26 6.46
N GLY A 262 12.64 -0.41 5.74
CA GLY A 262 13.49 -0.83 4.62
C GLY A 262 13.67 0.23 3.55
N ASP A 263 14.62 -0.04 2.66
CA ASP A 263 14.96 0.80 1.52
C ASP A 263 14.43 0.18 0.23
N PHE A 264 13.82 1.02 -0.60
CA PHE A 264 13.30 0.62 -1.91
C PHE A 264 14.05 1.35 -3.01
N LYS A 265 14.72 0.59 -3.87
CA LYS A 265 15.47 1.13 -5.01
C LYS A 265 14.62 1.07 -6.26
N ASP A 266 14.66 2.13 -7.07
CA ASP A 266 13.93 2.22 -8.34
C ASP A 266 14.22 1.06 -9.29
N SER A 267 15.47 0.56 -9.31
CA SER A 267 15.87 -0.60 -10.11
C SER A 267 15.08 -1.88 -9.82
N ASP A 268 14.57 -1.99 -8.59
CA ASP A 268 13.90 -3.18 -8.10
C ASP A 268 12.36 -3.04 -8.13
N LEU A 269 11.87 -1.85 -8.51
CA LEU A 269 10.45 -1.54 -8.49
C LEU A 269 9.82 -1.70 -9.87
N GLN A 270 8.58 -2.17 -9.85
CA GLN A 270 7.68 -2.25 -11.00
C GLN A 270 6.36 -1.57 -10.65
N ILE A 271 5.65 -1.06 -11.66
CA ILE A 271 4.44 -0.28 -11.48
C ILE A 271 3.29 -0.80 -12.35
N ILE A 272 2.07 -0.59 -11.84
CA ILE A 272 0.85 -0.61 -12.65
C ILE A 272 0.24 0.79 -12.53
N PRO A 273 0.43 1.64 -13.53
CA PRO A 273 -0.13 2.99 -13.57
C PRO A 273 -1.55 2.99 -14.16
N TYR A 274 -2.22 4.13 -14.11
CA TYR A 274 -3.52 4.40 -14.75
C TYR A 274 -4.64 3.43 -14.34
N ILE A 275 -4.68 3.08 -13.04
CA ILE A 275 -5.76 2.27 -12.50
C ILE A 275 -6.95 3.20 -12.26
N GLY A 276 -8.06 2.92 -12.91
CA GLY A 276 -9.29 3.71 -12.79
C GLY A 276 -10.54 2.84 -12.79
N ASN A 277 -11.67 3.45 -12.48
CA ASN A 277 -12.96 2.76 -12.53
C ASN A 277 -13.26 2.31 -13.95
N LYS A 278 -13.82 1.10 -14.10
CA LYS A 278 -14.42 0.70 -15.37
C LYS A 278 -15.61 1.63 -15.65
N THR A 279 -15.61 2.24 -16.80
CA THR A 279 -16.82 2.89 -17.32
C THR A 279 -17.80 1.78 -17.64
N LEU A 280 -18.94 1.81 -16.97
CA LEU A 280 -20.10 0.94 -17.27
C LEU A 280 -20.66 1.24 -18.67
#